data_a4b1b103e942bf7b7d6ff112b693f24a
#
_entry.id   a4b1b103e942bf7b7d6ff112b693f24a
#
_cell.length_a   1.000
_cell.length_b   1.000
_cell.length_c   1.000
_cell.angle_alpha   90.00
_cell.angle_beta   90.00
_cell.angle_gamma   90.00
#
_symmetry.space_group_name_H-M   'P 1'
#
loop_
_entity.id
_entity.type
_entity.pdbx_description
1 polymer ?
#
loop_
_entity_poly.entity_id
_entity_poly.type
_entity_poly.pdbx_seq_one_letter_code
_entity_poly.pdbx_strand_id
1 'polypeptide(L)'
;MDWAFGWLAEYSYACVLAAAAVDATALPFPGRLVLLAAGVLAAARRVDLGGALVAGMAGAMIGDHLWYFGGRLARGRLQTLYRWVAGRQGQAAVEATDYLRRYGGGVVVIGRFVATVRVLVWPFAGARGIGYGRFLAWDLVAATLWAGAFVGGGYLFGRPALA
;
A
#
# COMPACT_ATOMS: atom_id res chain seq x y z
N MET A 1 -28.83 13.93 -15.96
CA MET A 1 -28.47 12.76 -15.13
C MET A 1 -26.97 12.55 -14.99
N ASP A 2 -26.16 13.12 -15.89
CA ASP A 2 -24.70 12.90 -15.95
C ASP A 2 -23.92 13.48 -14.73
N TRP A 3 -24.42 14.54 -14.12
CA TRP A 3 -23.81 15.11 -12.92
C TRP A 3 -23.83 14.15 -11.72
N ALA A 4 -24.92 13.40 -11.53
CA ALA A 4 -25.04 12.44 -10.43
C ALA A 4 -24.06 11.25 -10.61
N PHE A 5 -23.83 10.81 -11.84
CA PHE A 5 -22.85 9.76 -12.15
C PHE A 5 -21.43 10.27 -12.01
N GLY A 6 -21.16 11.54 -12.33
CA GLY A 6 -19.86 12.17 -12.08
C GLY A 6 -19.52 12.19 -10.60
N TRP A 7 -20.43 12.63 -9.75
CA TRP A 7 -20.27 12.64 -8.30
C TRP A 7 -20.05 11.23 -7.71
N LEU A 8 -20.82 10.24 -8.15
CA LEU A 8 -20.66 8.85 -7.72
C LEU A 8 -19.30 8.28 -8.12
N ALA A 9 -18.79 8.61 -9.30
CA ALA A 9 -17.47 8.19 -9.74
C ALA A 9 -16.37 8.86 -8.90
N GLU A 10 -16.48 10.15 -8.67
CA GLU A 10 -15.50 10.93 -7.90
C GLU A 10 -15.43 10.47 -6.42
N TYR A 11 -16.58 10.23 -5.79
CA TYR A 11 -16.62 9.63 -4.45
C TYR A 11 -16.04 8.21 -4.42
N SER A 12 -16.22 7.43 -5.48
CA SER A 12 -15.65 6.08 -5.57
C SER A 12 -14.12 6.12 -5.56
N TYR A 13 -13.49 7.03 -6.32
CA TYR A 13 -12.04 7.16 -6.32
C TYR A 13 -11.51 7.68 -4.97
N ALA A 14 -12.18 8.64 -4.35
CA ALA A 14 -11.83 9.12 -3.01
C ALA A 14 -11.94 8.00 -1.97
N CYS A 15 -12.98 7.17 -2.04
CA CYS A 15 -13.13 6.00 -1.18
C CYS A 15 -12.01 4.97 -1.40
N VAL A 16 -11.65 4.68 -2.65
CA VAL A 16 -10.55 3.76 -2.98
C VAL A 16 -9.22 4.30 -2.46
N LEU A 17 -8.95 5.58 -2.67
CA LEU A 17 -7.75 6.26 -2.18
C LEU A 17 -7.68 6.20 -0.65
N ALA A 18 -8.75 6.61 0.03
CA ALA A 18 -8.81 6.60 1.49
C ALA A 18 -8.66 5.17 2.05
N ALA A 19 -9.35 4.20 1.47
CA ALA A 19 -9.27 2.81 1.87
C ALA A 19 -7.86 2.24 1.70
N ALA A 20 -7.20 2.53 0.58
CA ALA A 20 -5.82 2.13 0.33
C ALA A 20 -4.84 2.81 1.29
N ALA A 21 -5.03 4.10 1.60
CA ALA A 21 -4.21 4.84 2.55
C ALA A 21 -4.34 4.27 3.97
N VAL A 22 -5.57 4.01 4.43
CA VAL A 22 -5.84 3.40 5.74
C VAL A 22 -5.26 1.98 5.81
N ASP A 23 -5.45 1.16 4.77
CA ASP A 23 -4.87 -0.19 4.72
C ASP A 23 -3.33 -0.14 4.80
N ALA A 24 -2.69 0.85 4.19
CA ALA A 24 -1.25 1.04 4.25
C ALA A 24 -0.76 1.45 5.66
N THR A 25 -1.59 2.06 6.51
CA THR A 25 -1.24 2.40 7.90
C THR A 25 -1.29 1.22 8.88
N ALA A 26 -1.54 0.01 8.40
CA ALA A 26 -1.64 -1.21 9.21
C ALA A 26 -2.81 -1.26 10.19
N LEU A 27 -3.74 -0.35 10.09
CA LEU A 27 -5.02 -0.48 10.77
C LEU A 27 -5.78 -1.70 10.21
N PRO A 28 -6.52 -2.43 11.06
CA PRO A 28 -7.32 -3.57 10.60
C PRO A 28 -8.52 -3.08 9.77
N PHE A 29 -8.24 -2.64 8.57
CA PHE A 29 -9.23 -2.15 7.62
C PHE A 29 -9.20 -3.01 6.35
N PRO A 30 -10.36 -3.43 5.81
CA PRO A 30 -10.42 -4.31 4.66
C PRO A 30 -10.19 -3.56 3.32
N GLY A 31 -9.16 -2.72 3.24
CA GLY A 31 -8.85 -1.92 2.05
C GLY A 31 -8.67 -2.75 0.78
N ARG A 32 -8.13 -3.95 0.91
CA ARG A 32 -8.01 -4.91 -0.21
C ARG A 32 -9.35 -5.29 -0.82
N LEU A 33 -10.40 -5.45 0.01
CA LEU A 33 -11.75 -5.73 -0.48
C LEU A 33 -12.34 -4.54 -1.22
N VAL A 34 -12.04 -3.31 -0.79
CA VAL A 34 -12.47 -2.10 -1.48
C VAL A 34 -11.81 -2.01 -2.87
N LEU A 35 -10.52 -2.33 -2.99
CA LEU A 35 -9.85 -2.36 -4.29
C LEU A 35 -10.40 -3.46 -5.22
N LEU A 36 -10.67 -4.65 -4.68
CA LEU A 36 -11.33 -5.72 -5.44
C LEU A 36 -12.71 -5.27 -5.93
N ALA A 37 -13.52 -4.66 -5.05
CA ALA A 37 -14.84 -4.14 -5.40
C ALA A 37 -14.75 -3.04 -6.47
N ALA A 38 -13.77 -2.14 -6.39
CA ALA A 38 -13.52 -1.13 -7.42
C ALA A 38 -13.19 -1.77 -8.78
N GLY A 39 -12.44 -2.87 -8.80
CA GLY A 39 -12.18 -3.66 -10.00
C GLY A 39 -13.44 -4.28 -10.60
N VAL A 40 -14.32 -4.86 -9.76
CA VAL A 40 -15.62 -5.39 -10.21
C VAL A 40 -16.51 -4.27 -10.78
N LEU A 41 -16.55 -3.10 -10.12
CA LEU A 41 -17.28 -1.93 -10.63
C LEU A 41 -16.71 -1.43 -11.96
N ALA A 42 -15.40 -1.50 -12.15
CA ALA A 42 -14.76 -1.17 -13.43
C ALA A 42 -15.15 -2.19 -14.52
N ALA A 43 -15.26 -3.48 -14.22
CA ALA A 43 -15.78 -4.49 -15.13
C ALA A 43 -17.23 -4.20 -15.55
N ALA A 44 -18.03 -3.71 -14.60
CA ALA A 44 -19.42 -3.27 -14.83
C ALA A 44 -19.52 -1.90 -15.53
N ARG A 45 -18.40 -1.30 -15.94
CA ARG A 45 -18.33 0.04 -16.57
C ARG A 45 -18.92 1.17 -15.71
N ARG A 46 -18.92 0.99 -14.38
CA ARG A 46 -19.42 2.00 -13.43
C ARG A 46 -18.34 3.00 -13.04
N VAL A 47 -17.08 2.59 -13.04
CA VAL A 47 -15.89 3.43 -12.79
C VAL A 47 -14.82 3.13 -13.84
N ASP A 48 -13.93 4.09 -14.10
CA ASP A 48 -12.79 3.84 -14.96
C ASP A 48 -11.74 2.99 -14.26
N LEU A 49 -11.21 1.98 -14.95
CA LEU A 49 -10.21 1.08 -14.43
C LEU A 49 -8.90 1.81 -14.09
N GLY A 50 -8.49 2.72 -15.00
CA GLY A 50 -7.27 3.51 -14.81
C GLY A 50 -7.37 4.42 -13.59
N GLY A 51 -8.50 5.11 -13.43
CA GLY A 51 -8.78 5.95 -12.26
C GLY A 51 -8.77 5.16 -10.95
N ALA A 52 -9.38 3.97 -10.92
CA ALA A 52 -9.35 3.09 -9.75
C ALA A 52 -7.93 2.61 -9.40
N LEU A 53 -7.12 2.26 -10.40
CA LEU A 53 -5.71 1.88 -10.22
C LEU A 53 -4.90 3.03 -9.65
N VAL A 54 -5.01 4.23 -10.24
CA VAL A 54 -4.27 5.43 -9.80
C VAL A 54 -4.68 5.81 -8.37
N ALA A 55 -5.98 5.80 -8.05
CA ALA A 55 -6.48 6.10 -6.71
C ALA A 55 -5.95 5.09 -5.68
N GLY A 56 -5.98 3.79 -5.99
CA GLY A 56 -5.44 2.75 -5.12
C GLY A 56 -3.94 2.88 -4.91
N MET A 57 -3.18 3.14 -5.97
CA MET A 57 -1.74 3.37 -5.90
C MET A 57 -1.40 4.60 -5.07
N ALA A 58 -2.04 5.74 -5.36
CA ALA A 58 -1.80 6.99 -4.64
C ALA A 58 -2.12 6.87 -3.14
N GLY A 59 -3.27 6.26 -2.80
CA GLY A 59 -3.65 6.01 -1.41
C GLY A 59 -2.61 5.17 -0.68
N ALA A 60 -2.18 4.08 -1.28
CA ALA A 60 -1.16 3.20 -0.73
C ALA A 60 0.17 3.94 -0.48
N MET A 61 0.62 4.75 -1.45
CA MET A 61 1.84 5.56 -1.32
C MET A 61 1.72 6.59 -0.20
N ILE A 62 0.56 7.25 -0.04
CA ILE A 62 0.34 8.20 1.06
C ILE A 62 0.57 7.52 2.41
N GLY A 63 -0.02 6.35 2.64
CA GLY A 63 0.16 5.60 3.88
C GLY A 63 1.62 5.18 4.11
N ASP A 64 2.31 4.71 3.08
CA ASP A 64 3.71 4.29 3.17
C ASP A 64 4.66 5.48 3.44
N HIS A 65 4.37 6.64 2.87
CA HIS A 65 5.12 7.88 3.14
C HIS A 65 4.96 8.33 4.60
N LEU A 66 3.76 8.22 5.17
CA LEU A 66 3.54 8.53 6.58
C LEU A 66 4.45 7.66 7.48
N TRP A 67 4.55 6.36 7.17
CA TRP A 67 5.45 5.45 7.89
C TRP A 67 6.92 5.75 7.68
N TYR A 68 7.33 6.03 6.44
CA TYR A 68 8.72 6.37 6.12
C TYR A 68 9.17 7.64 6.87
N PHE A 69 8.38 8.72 6.80
CA PHE A 69 8.71 9.97 7.49
C PHE A 69 8.58 9.84 9.00
N GLY A 70 7.57 9.11 9.49
CA GLY A 70 7.44 8.78 10.90
C GLY A 70 8.68 8.08 11.45
N GLY A 71 9.19 7.09 10.70
CA GLY A 71 10.43 6.40 11.03
C GLY A 71 11.65 7.32 11.01
N ARG A 72 11.72 8.24 10.05
CA ARG A 72 12.82 9.20 9.94
C ARG A 72 12.86 10.20 11.09
N LEU A 73 11.69 10.66 11.54
CA LEU A 73 11.55 11.55 12.70
C LEU A 73 11.86 10.84 14.02
N ALA A 74 11.49 9.57 14.14
CA ALA A 74 11.62 8.79 15.36
C ALA A 74 12.95 8.02 15.50
N ARG A 75 14.00 8.38 14.76
CA ARG A 75 15.28 7.66 14.60
C ARG A 75 15.86 7.02 15.87
N GLY A 76 15.81 7.70 17.01
CA GLY A 76 16.34 7.17 18.27
C GLY A 76 15.32 6.39 19.10
N ARG A 77 14.06 6.81 19.09
CA ARG A 77 12.98 6.23 19.89
C ARG A 77 12.40 4.95 19.31
N LEU A 78 12.39 4.84 17.98
CA LEU A 78 11.90 3.65 17.32
C LEU A 78 12.74 2.41 17.64
N GLN A 79 14.06 2.52 17.73
CA GLN A 79 14.92 1.41 18.09
C GLN A 79 14.63 0.90 19.51
N THR A 80 14.32 1.81 20.44
CA THR A 80 13.98 1.44 21.82
C THR A 80 12.58 0.85 21.91
N LEU A 81 11.61 1.46 21.23
CA LEU A 81 10.23 0.96 21.17
C LEU A 81 10.17 -0.41 20.49
N TYR A 82 10.92 -0.60 19.42
CA TYR A 82 10.98 -1.89 18.72
C TYR A 82 11.70 -2.98 19.52
N ARG A 83 12.75 -2.67 20.28
CA ARG A 83 13.35 -3.64 21.21
C ARG A 83 12.35 -4.11 22.26
N TRP A 84 11.45 -3.23 22.67
CA TRP A 84 10.43 -3.53 23.68
C TRP A 84 9.21 -4.27 23.11
N VAL A 85 8.70 -3.85 21.93
CA VAL A 85 7.50 -4.43 21.31
C VAL A 85 7.82 -5.70 20.49
N ALA A 86 9.02 -5.79 19.99
CA ALA A 86 9.30 -6.69 18.89
C ALA A 86 9.85 -8.06 19.30
N GLY A 87 10.29 -8.30 20.52
CA GLY A 87 10.78 -9.63 20.89
C GLY A 87 11.39 -10.40 19.70
N ARG A 88 10.82 -11.57 19.36
CA ARG A 88 11.19 -12.35 18.17
C ARG A 88 10.86 -11.67 16.83
N GLN A 89 9.82 -10.82 16.79
CA GLN A 89 9.40 -10.13 15.55
C GLN A 89 10.31 -8.93 15.22
N GLY A 90 11.01 -8.36 16.21
CA GLY A 90 11.99 -7.30 15.98
C GLY A 90 13.22 -7.75 15.24
N GLN A 91 13.64 -8.99 15.45
CA GLN A 91 14.71 -9.58 14.67
C GLN A 91 14.34 -9.72 13.20
N ALA A 92 13.13 -10.19 12.89
CA ALA A 92 12.64 -10.28 11.52
C ALA A 92 12.59 -8.93 10.79
N ALA A 93 12.29 -7.84 11.51
CA ALA A 93 12.30 -6.50 10.93
C ALA A 93 13.70 -5.94 10.70
N VAL A 94 14.65 -6.24 11.61
CA VAL A 94 16.06 -5.90 11.41
C VAL A 94 16.62 -6.69 10.24
N GLU A 95 16.35 -7.99 10.17
CA GLU A 95 16.73 -8.84 9.05
C GLU A 95 16.12 -8.35 7.74
N ALA A 96 14.82 -8.03 7.70
CA ALA A 96 14.17 -7.47 6.52
C ALA A 96 14.85 -6.18 6.02
N THR A 97 15.34 -5.34 6.93
CA THR A 97 16.05 -4.11 6.55
C THR A 97 17.48 -4.38 6.07
N ASP A 98 18.14 -5.37 6.62
CA ASP A 98 19.46 -5.80 6.15
C ASP A 98 19.34 -6.54 4.80
N TYR A 99 18.27 -7.31 4.59
CA TYR A 99 17.88 -7.83 3.28
C TYR A 99 17.59 -6.71 2.27
N LEU A 100 16.92 -5.63 2.70
CA LEU A 100 16.68 -4.46 1.86
C LEU A 100 17.98 -3.78 1.39
N ARG A 101 18.99 -3.72 2.27
CA ARG A 101 20.33 -3.20 1.91
C ARG A 101 21.09 -4.12 0.98
N ARG A 102 20.95 -5.43 1.16
CA ARG A 102 21.73 -6.46 0.45
C ARG A 102 21.11 -6.87 -0.89
N TYR A 103 19.80 -7.00 -0.95
CA TYR A 103 19.06 -7.50 -2.12
C TYR A 103 18.22 -6.43 -2.82
N GLY A 104 18.28 -5.17 -2.36
CA GLY A 104 17.55 -4.05 -2.95
C GLY A 104 16.03 -4.18 -2.79
N GLY A 105 15.30 -3.52 -3.67
CA GLY A 105 13.86 -3.34 -3.50
C GLY A 105 12.97 -4.54 -3.78
N GLY A 106 13.49 -5.65 -4.28
CA GLY A 106 12.69 -6.87 -4.46
C GLY A 106 12.05 -7.35 -3.15
N VAL A 107 12.76 -7.19 -2.02
CA VAL A 107 12.25 -7.50 -0.67
C VAL A 107 11.07 -6.60 -0.29
N VAL A 108 11.08 -5.34 -0.73
CA VAL A 108 10.00 -4.38 -0.49
C VAL A 108 8.73 -4.80 -1.21
N VAL A 109 8.87 -5.20 -2.47
CA VAL A 109 7.73 -5.63 -3.30
C VAL A 109 7.10 -6.89 -2.69
N ILE A 110 7.89 -7.89 -2.36
CA ILE A 110 7.40 -9.13 -1.72
C ILE A 110 6.83 -8.83 -0.33
N GLY A 111 7.54 -8.00 0.45
CA GLY A 111 7.14 -7.60 1.80
C GLY A 111 5.78 -6.90 1.84
N ARG A 112 5.36 -6.22 0.77
CA ARG A 112 4.05 -5.55 0.71
C ARG A 112 2.88 -6.54 0.76
N PHE A 113 3.07 -7.76 0.26
CA PHE A 113 2.05 -8.81 0.32
C PHE A 113 2.00 -9.52 1.67
N VAL A 114 3.06 -9.41 2.48
CA VAL A 114 3.15 -9.97 3.83
C VAL A 114 2.83 -8.88 4.85
N ALA A 115 1.68 -8.98 5.52
CA ALA A 115 1.14 -7.93 6.39
C ALA A 115 2.13 -7.46 7.47
N THR A 116 2.83 -8.38 8.12
CA THR A 116 3.80 -8.08 9.20
C THR A 116 5.03 -7.35 8.66
N VAL A 117 5.53 -7.75 7.49
CA VAL A 117 6.73 -7.16 6.88
C VAL A 117 6.44 -5.75 6.38
N ARG A 118 5.28 -5.53 5.77
CA ARG A 118 4.85 -4.25 5.23
C ARG A 118 4.87 -3.13 6.28
N VAL A 119 4.32 -3.39 7.46
CA VAL A 119 4.23 -2.41 8.55
C VAL A 119 5.59 -1.99 9.08
N LEU A 120 6.56 -2.88 8.99
CA LEU A 120 7.88 -2.70 9.60
C LEU A 120 8.90 -2.12 8.61
N VAL A 121 8.81 -2.46 7.34
CA VAL A 121 9.80 -2.09 6.33
C VAL A 121 9.94 -0.57 6.16
N TRP A 122 8.84 0.15 6.06
CA TRP A 122 8.86 1.59 5.78
C TRP A 122 9.38 2.45 6.93
N PRO A 123 8.91 2.29 8.19
CA PRO A 123 9.47 3.05 9.30
C PRO A 123 10.95 2.71 9.53
N PHE A 124 11.37 1.46 9.31
CA PHE A 124 12.79 1.11 9.40
C PHE A 124 13.63 1.70 8.28
N ALA A 125 13.12 1.71 7.05
CA ALA A 125 13.77 2.35 5.92
C ALA A 125 14.04 3.83 6.21
N GLY A 126 13.03 4.54 6.75
CA GLY A 126 13.15 5.92 7.19
C GLY A 126 14.14 6.11 8.34
N ALA A 127 14.04 5.29 9.40
CA ALA A 127 14.91 5.36 10.57
C ALA A 127 16.38 5.06 10.25
N ARG A 128 16.65 4.14 9.33
CA ARG A 128 18.01 3.77 8.90
C ARG A 128 18.60 4.68 7.82
N GLY A 129 17.86 5.69 7.39
CA GLY A 129 18.36 6.72 6.46
C GLY A 129 18.48 6.26 5.03
N ILE A 130 17.64 5.31 4.59
CA ILE A 130 17.53 4.97 3.17
C ILE A 130 17.11 6.24 2.42
N GLY A 131 17.82 6.58 1.34
CA GLY A 131 17.55 7.79 0.57
C GLY A 131 16.14 7.80 -0.01
N TYR A 132 15.48 8.96 0.08
CA TYR A 132 14.09 9.13 -0.35
C TYR A 132 13.84 8.70 -1.81
N GLY A 133 14.75 9.02 -2.73
CA GLY A 133 14.60 8.61 -4.13
C GLY A 133 14.57 7.10 -4.32
N ARG A 134 15.40 6.36 -3.56
CA ARG A 134 15.38 4.89 -3.58
C ARG A 134 14.10 4.34 -2.97
N PHE A 135 13.63 4.92 -1.85
CA PHE A 135 12.36 4.59 -1.25
C PHE A 135 11.21 4.78 -2.23
N LEU A 136 11.11 5.99 -2.83
CA LEU A 136 10.05 6.36 -3.77
C LEU A 136 9.99 5.42 -4.98
N ALA A 137 11.15 5.08 -5.58
CA ALA A 137 11.20 4.20 -6.74
C ALA A 137 10.63 2.80 -6.41
N TRP A 138 11.02 2.23 -5.28
CA TRP A 138 10.55 0.91 -4.89
C TRP A 138 9.11 0.91 -4.38
N ASP A 139 8.71 1.97 -3.70
CA ASP A 139 7.32 2.16 -3.26
C ASP A 139 6.37 2.28 -4.46
N LEU A 140 6.77 3.05 -5.49
CA LEU A 140 6.00 3.19 -6.72
C LEU A 140 5.78 1.82 -7.39
N VAL A 141 6.84 1.02 -7.55
CA VAL A 141 6.74 -0.33 -8.13
C VAL A 141 5.84 -1.22 -7.28
N ALA A 142 6.06 -1.24 -5.97
CA ALA A 142 5.29 -2.07 -5.05
C ALA A 142 3.81 -1.66 -5.00
N ALA A 143 3.52 -0.36 -4.98
CA ALA A 143 2.15 0.17 -4.98
C ALA A 143 1.41 -0.16 -6.29
N THR A 144 2.11 -0.02 -7.43
CA THR A 144 1.54 -0.35 -8.76
C THR A 144 1.20 -1.83 -8.85
N LEU A 145 2.12 -2.72 -8.47
CA LEU A 145 1.87 -4.16 -8.48
C LEU A 145 0.75 -4.56 -7.52
N TRP A 146 0.72 -3.97 -6.33
CA TRP A 146 -0.30 -4.26 -5.34
C TRP A 146 -1.69 -3.76 -5.78
N ALA A 147 -1.82 -2.51 -6.20
CA ALA A 147 -3.08 -1.98 -6.73
C ALA A 147 -3.52 -2.76 -7.97
N GLY A 148 -2.59 -3.06 -8.88
CA GLY A 148 -2.83 -3.88 -10.07
C GLY A 148 -3.34 -5.27 -9.74
N ALA A 149 -2.78 -5.93 -8.74
CA ALA A 149 -3.22 -7.26 -8.31
C ALA A 149 -4.66 -7.25 -7.78
N PHE A 150 -5.02 -6.29 -6.93
CA PHE A 150 -6.36 -6.25 -6.33
C PHE A 150 -7.41 -5.64 -7.27
N VAL A 151 -7.17 -4.49 -7.86
CA VAL A 151 -8.12 -3.87 -8.79
C VAL A 151 -8.21 -4.68 -10.08
N GLY A 152 -7.07 -5.13 -10.64
CA GLY A 152 -7.04 -6.00 -11.82
C GLY A 152 -7.68 -7.35 -11.56
N GLY A 153 -7.43 -7.97 -10.41
CA GLY A 153 -8.09 -9.19 -9.97
C GLY A 153 -9.60 -9.01 -9.91
N GLY A 154 -10.09 -7.96 -9.23
CA GLY A 154 -11.51 -7.64 -9.18
C GLY A 154 -12.13 -7.45 -10.57
N TYR A 155 -11.42 -6.78 -11.47
CA TYR A 155 -11.86 -6.59 -12.85
C TYR A 155 -11.99 -7.91 -13.62
N LEU A 156 -10.99 -8.78 -13.52
CA LEU A 156 -11.00 -10.08 -14.19
C LEU A 156 -12.11 -11.00 -13.67
N PHE A 157 -12.29 -11.05 -12.35
CA PHE A 157 -13.35 -11.87 -11.73
C PHE A 157 -14.75 -11.28 -11.94
N GLY A 158 -14.88 -9.95 -12.10
CA GLY A 158 -16.17 -9.30 -12.36
C GLY A 158 -16.69 -9.55 -13.77
N ARG A 159 -15.82 -9.73 -14.77
CA ARG A 159 -16.24 -9.92 -16.18
C ARG A 159 -17.17 -11.12 -16.42
N PRO A 160 -16.85 -12.35 -15.99
CA PRO A 160 -17.72 -13.49 -16.20
C PRO A 160 -18.98 -13.48 -15.34
N ALA A 161 -18.99 -12.75 -14.22
CA ALA A 161 -20.17 -12.63 -13.37
C ALA A 161 -21.24 -11.67 -13.95
N LEU A 162 -20.87 -10.85 -14.96
CA LEU A 162 -21.71 -9.83 -15.59
C LEU A 162 -22.06 -10.17 -17.04
N ALA A 163 -21.55 -11.29 -17.57
CA ALA A 163 -21.85 -11.84 -18.89
C ALA A 163 -23.03 -12.79 -18.83
#